data_1c21790a92d52d7c426359830d49fa55
#
_entry.id   1c21790a92d52d7c426359830d49fa55
#
_cell.length_a   1.000
_cell.length_b   1.000
_cell.length_c   1.000
_cell.angle_alpha   90.00
_cell.angle_beta   90.00
_cell.angle_gamma   90.00
#
_symmetry.space_group_name_H-M   'P 1'
#
loop_
_entity.id
_entity.type
_entity.pdbx_description
1 polymer ?
#
loop_
_entity_poly.entity_id
_entity_poly.type
_entity_poly.pdbx_seq_one_letter_code
_entity_poly.pdbx_strand_id
1 'polypeptide(L)'
;MKIKRFIKKNKYDLIFLFFIICSCFGMMIFTRSDSDHFWHLTAGKYMLENHTILSHDIFSWFVNGKYWMSHEWLSEVVIGIFYNIFGKYHVIAFCLSLLVPLMLLIYFVNKDKIHSNKLFALIWFTMMLLLSSFMTARPHLISNLLLGLTIYFLLDYYDNPDSKKIYFLPLITILWANFHGGSSNLPYVFSILFFIISFMDFNYTKIESKEKTIKQRIVFLLIALVCMLCVNINPHGFKMFIYPYINMGNSLMISTISEWRNTSLSDNSHLMYYIFIFFILMIFILSKKKIRFIDLMLFLISIYLGLKSIRFWSYTYIIMSFIVFYYIGARKDDKFTEFIFIGLASLYLLLFIFAFDRIVTNVNKKRINAETINKIKEIKPDRLFNLYGDGGELIYNNIKVFIDGRADLYSDYNYKDYIDISICHSEYEKLISKYKFDYYLVNDSQQIFIYLKNNEHYKPIYKGKDGYYIYKYEK
;
A
#
# COMPACT_ATOMS: atom_id res chain seq x y z
N MET A 1 7.40 -3.93 45.08
CA MET A 1 8.72 -3.29 44.97
C MET A 1 9.37 -3.50 43.59
N LYS A 2 9.42 -4.72 43.03
CA LYS A 2 10.03 -5.01 41.70
C LYS A 2 9.39 -4.21 40.55
N ILE A 3 8.03 -4.12 40.45
CA ILE A 3 7.31 -3.38 39.40
C ILE A 3 7.64 -1.89 39.45
N LYS A 4 7.63 -1.25 40.62
CA LYS A 4 7.96 0.19 40.75
C LYS A 4 9.40 0.48 40.29
N ARG A 5 10.36 -0.43 40.56
CA ARG A 5 11.75 -0.31 40.13
C ARG A 5 11.89 -0.51 38.62
N PHE A 6 11.14 -1.46 38.03
CA PHE A 6 11.09 -1.67 36.59
C PHE A 6 10.54 -0.43 35.87
N ILE A 7 9.38 0.10 36.31
CA ILE A 7 8.75 1.32 35.71
C ILE A 7 9.72 2.51 35.80
N LYS A 8 10.37 2.71 36.96
CA LYS A 8 11.32 3.82 37.12
C LYS A 8 12.52 3.70 36.18
N LYS A 9 13.03 2.47 35.97
CA LYS A 9 14.19 2.20 35.11
C LYS A 9 13.84 2.39 33.62
N ASN A 10 12.61 2.02 33.18
CA ASN A 10 12.20 2.03 31.78
C ASN A 10 11.16 3.11 31.49
N LYS A 11 11.08 4.17 32.30
CA LYS A 11 10.04 5.19 32.21
C LYS A 11 9.90 5.79 30.83
N TYR A 12 11.02 6.17 30.22
CA TYR A 12 11.03 6.80 28.89
C TYR A 12 10.56 5.81 27.82
N ASP A 13 11.07 4.58 27.80
CA ASP A 13 10.63 3.56 26.86
C ASP A 13 9.11 3.32 26.96
N LEU A 14 8.54 3.28 28.17
CA LEU A 14 7.11 3.11 28.39
C LEU A 14 6.31 4.30 27.85
N ILE A 15 6.79 5.53 28.05
CA ILE A 15 6.15 6.74 27.52
C ILE A 15 6.16 6.72 25.98
N PHE A 16 7.30 6.38 25.38
CA PHE A 16 7.41 6.28 23.92
C PHE A 16 6.52 5.16 23.35
N LEU A 17 6.50 3.99 23.95
CA LEU A 17 5.63 2.89 23.53
C LEU A 17 4.15 3.29 23.60
N PHE A 18 3.75 3.95 24.70
CA PHE A 18 2.40 4.48 24.82
C PHE A 18 2.09 5.49 23.73
N PHE A 19 2.98 6.45 23.48
CA PHE A 19 2.83 7.44 22.40
C PHE A 19 2.71 6.77 21.02
N ILE A 20 3.57 5.80 20.70
CA ILE A 20 3.56 5.07 19.44
C ILE A 20 2.22 4.35 19.21
N ILE A 21 1.78 3.59 20.22
CA ILE A 21 0.51 2.85 20.14
C ILE A 21 -0.65 3.83 19.96
N CYS A 22 -0.74 4.87 20.79
CA CYS A 22 -1.81 5.86 20.68
C CYS A 22 -1.79 6.61 19.35
N SER A 23 -0.60 6.91 18.80
CA SER A 23 -0.49 7.55 17.47
C SER A 23 -1.02 6.63 16.36
N CYS A 24 -0.76 5.31 16.43
CA CYS A 24 -1.33 4.35 15.47
C CYS A 24 -2.86 4.33 15.53
N PHE A 25 -3.47 4.36 16.71
CA PHE A 25 -4.93 4.46 16.86
C PHE A 25 -5.46 5.79 16.32
N GLY A 26 -4.82 6.91 16.65
CA GLY A 26 -5.21 8.22 16.12
C GLY A 26 -5.16 8.32 14.60
N MET A 27 -4.21 7.63 13.97
CA MET A 27 -4.07 7.58 12.52
C MET A 27 -5.26 6.93 11.82
N MET A 28 -6.03 6.09 12.50
CA MET A 28 -7.22 5.47 11.92
C MET A 28 -8.29 6.48 11.49
N ILE A 29 -8.23 7.72 11.96
CA ILE A 29 -9.11 8.82 11.50
C ILE A 29 -8.98 9.06 9.98
N PHE A 30 -7.81 8.81 9.41
CA PHE A 30 -7.53 8.99 7.99
C PHE A 30 -7.85 7.75 7.15
N THR A 31 -8.18 6.62 7.78
CA THR A 31 -8.55 5.39 7.06
C THR A 31 -9.85 5.61 6.28
N ARG A 32 -9.85 5.18 5.02
CA ARG A 32 -10.97 5.38 4.09
C ARG A 32 -11.44 4.06 3.53
N SER A 33 -12.68 4.03 3.06
CA SER A 33 -13.17 2.97 2.20
C SER A 33 -12.40 2.99 0.88
N ASP A 34 -12.14 1.80 0.36
CA ASP A 34 -11.48 1.58 -0.92
C ASP A 34 -12.31 0.58 -1.74
N SER A 35 -12.58 0.90 -2.99
CA SER A 35 -13.38 0.03 -3.85
C SER A 35 -12.75 -1.35 -4.07
N ASP A 36 -11.41 -1.40 -4.12
CA ASP A 36 -10.70 -2.66 -4.34
C ASP A 36 -10.77 -3.58 -3.12
N HIS A 37 -10.89 -3.00 -1.92
CA HIS A 37 -11.07 -3.78 -0.70
C HIS A 37 -12.22 -4.79 -0.80
N PHE A 38 -13.31 -4.43 -1.48
CA PHE A 38 -14.49 -5.28 -1.58
C PHE A 38 -14.26 -6.53 -2.43
N TRP A 39 -13.55 -6.44 -3.54
CA TRP A 39 -13.22 -7.63 -4.32
C TRP A 39 -12.13 -8.48 -3.64
N HIS A 40 -11.12 -7.87 -2.98
CA HIS A 40 -10.15 -8.59 -2.15
C HIS A 40 -10.86 -9.41 -1.06
N LEU A 41 -11.81 -8.78 -0.35
CA LEU A 41 -12.59 -9.46 0.67
C LEU A 41 -13.40 -10.63 0.09
N THR A 42 -14.04 -10.41 -1.08
CA THR A 42 -14.87 -11.45 -1.71
C THR A 42 -14.01 -12.61 -2.21
N ALA A 43 -12.86 -12.33 -2.83
CA ALA A 43 -11.91 -13.35 -3.26
C ALA A 43 -11.38 -14.16 -2.07
N GLY A 44 -11.00 -13.47 -0.98
CA GLY A 44 -10.52 -14.13 0.23
C GLY A 44 -11.57 -15.01 0.89
N LYS A 45 -12.82 -14.57 0.98
CA LYS A 45 -13.94 -15.39 1.48
C LYS A 45 -14.17 -16.61 0.59
N TYR A 46 -14.19 -16.42 -0.72
CA TYR A 46 -14.34 -17.54 -1.66
C TYR A 46 -13.24 -18.59 -1.49
N MET A 47 -11.98 -18.17 -1.37
CA MET A 47 -10.84 -19.08 -1.17
C MET A 47 -10.92 -19.81 0.17
N LEU A 48 -11.39 -19.16 1.24
CA LEU A 48 -11.60 -19.79 2.55
C LEU A 48 -12.72 -20.81 2.52
N GLU A 49 -13.86 -20.49 1.89
CA GLU A 49 -15.04 -21.35 1.83
C GLU A 49 -14.81 -22.59 0.94
N ASN A 50 -14.06 -22.43 -0.17
CA ASN A 50 -13.83 -23.50 -1.15
C ASN A 50 -12.48 -24.21 -0.99
N HIS A 51 -11.64 -23.82 -0.03
CA HIS A 51 -10.30 -24.37 0.21
C HIS A 51 -9.42 -24.42 -1.06
N THR A 52 -9.48 -23.37 -1.89
CA THR A 52 -8.78 -23.29 -3.17
C THR A 52 -8.21 -21.92 -3.39
N ILE A 53 -7.09 -21.84 -4.11
CA ILE A 53 -6.50 -20.56 -4.54
C ILE A 53 -7.05 -20.21 -5.92
N LEU A 54 -7.55 -18.99 -6.08
CA LEU A 54 -8.06 -18.49 -7.36
C LEU A 54 -6.93 -18.38 -8.39
N SER A 55 -7.11 -19.06 -9.52
CA SER A 55 -6.21 -18.99 -10.68
C SER A 55 -6.94 -18.62 -11.98
N HIS A 56 -8.25 -18.48 -11.91
CA HIS A 56 -9.12 -18.09 -13.03
C HIS A 56 -10.17 -17.09 -12.53
N ASP A 57 -10.60 -16.19 -13.42
CA ASP A 57 -11.66 -15.24 -13.09
C ASP A 57 -13.01 -15.95 -12.91
N ILE A 58 -13.69 -15.59 -11.83
CA ILE A 58 -15.05 -16.06 -11.51
C ILE A 58 -16.04 -14.90 -11.29
N PHE A 59 -15.57 -13.66 -11.35
CA PHE A 59 -16.33 -12.48 -10.93
C PHE A 59 -16.87 -11.65 -12.10
N SER A 60 -16.26 -11.74 -13.27
CA SER A 60 -16.72 -10.99 -14.45
C SER A 60 -17.63 -11.86 -15.34
N TRP A 61 -18.37 -11.22 -16.24
CA TRP A 61 -19.13 -11.93 -17.27
C TRP A 61 -18.34 -12.07 -18.57
N PHE A 62 -17.45 -11.10 -18.89
CA PHE A 62 -16.73 -11.11 -20.17
C PHE A 62 -15.47 -11.98 -20.17
N VAL A 63 -14.66 -11.90 -19.11
CA VAL A 63 -13.42 -12.70 -18.98
C VAL A 63 -13.56 -13.90 -18.04
N ASN A 64 -14.80 -14.30 -17.73
CA ASN A 64 -15.08 -15.45 -16.86
C ASN A 64 -14.35 -16.71 -17.34
N GLY A 65 -13.68 -17.40 -16.41
CA GLY A 65 -12.90 -18.62 -16.72
C GLY A 65 -11.51 -18.35 -17.34
N LYS A 66 -11.14 -17.08 -17.62
CA LYS A 66 -9.79 -16.77 -18.08
C LYS A 66 -8.78 -16.84 -16.93
N TYR A 67 -7.55 -17.20 -17.28
CA TYR A 67 -6.47 -17.25 -16.30
C TYR A 67 -6.26 -15.88 -15.64
N TRP A 68 -6.25 -15.89 -14.33
CA TRP A 68 -5.93 -14.74 -13.49
C TRP A 68 -4.90 -15.14 -12.44
N MET A 69 -3.80 -14.41 -12.40
CA MET A 69 -2.77 -14.59 -11.41
C MET A 69 -3.12 -13.78 -10.16
N SER A 70 -3.80 -14.39 -9.17
CA SER A 70 -4.03 -13.75 -7.87
C SER A 70 -2.72 -13.60 -7.12
N HIS A 71 -1.97 -12.56 -7.47
CA HIS A 71 -0.64 -12.28 -6.92
C HIS A 71 -0.67 -11.77 -5.47
N GLU A 72 -1.85 -11.61 -4.91
CA GLU A 72 -2.14 -11.12 -3.55
C GLU A 72 -3.00 -12.12 -2.74
N TRP A 73 -3.10 -13.37 -3.21
CA TRP A 73 -4.01 -14.39 -2.69
C TRP A 73 -3.96 -14.56 -1.17
N LEU A 74 -2.77 -14.54 -0.57
CA LEU A 74 -2.62 -14.72 0.88
C LEU A 74 -3.11 -13.50 1.66
N SER A 75 -2.94 -12.29 1.11
CA SER A 75 -3.53 -11.06 1.67
C SER A 75 -5.05 -11.11 1.65
N GLU A 76 -5.64 -11.58 0.56
CA GLU A 76 -7.09 -11.72 0.41
C GLU A 76 -7.65 -12.70 1.43
N VAL A 77 -7.00 -13.86 1.60
CA VAL A 77 -7.36 -14.85 2.63
C VAL A 77 -7.28 -14.24 4.03
N VAL A 78 -6.21 -13.51 4.35
CA VAL A 78 -6.06 -12.85 5.65
C VAL A 78 -7.13 -11.78 5.86
N ILE A 79 -7.46 -10.97 4.85
CA ILE A 79 -8.57 -10.00 4.93
C ILE A 79 -9.89 -10.73 5.21
N GLY A 80 -10.14 -11.87 4.55
CA GLY A 80 -11.30 -12.72 4.81
C GLY A 80 -11.36 -13.25 6.25
N ILE A 81 -10.24 -13.70 6.79
CA ILE A 81 -10.13 -14.13 8.21
C ILE A 81 -10.44 -12.97 9.15
N PHE A 82 -9.86 -11.78 8.91
CA PHE A 82 -10.14 -10.60 9.73
C PHE A 82 -11.62 -10.22 9.69
N TYR A 83 -12.26 -10.32 8.52
CA TYR A 83 -13.69 -10.09 8.41
C TYR A 83 -14.52 -11.08 9.22
N ASN A 84 -14.18 -12.36 9.18
CA ASN A 84 -14.88 -13.39 9.94
C ASN A 84 -14.76 -13.21 11.46
N ILE A 85 -13.59 -12.69 11.93
CA ILE A 85 -13.34 -12.47 13.38
C ILE A 85 -13.93 -11.13 13.86
N PHE A 86 -13.70 -10.03 13.11
CA PHE A 86 -13.97 -8.67 13.57
C PHE A 86 -15.20 -8.01 12.90
N GLY A 87 -15.84 -8.68 11.93
CA GLY A 87 -17.01 -8.14 11.22
C GLY A 87 -16.76 -6.74 10.65
N LYS A 88 -17.62 -5.78 10.95
CA LYS A 88 -17.50 -4.37 10.48
C LYS A 88 -16.23 -3.65 10.95
N TYR A 89 -15.50 -4.19 11.90
CA TYR A 89 -14.24 -3.60 12.42
C TYR A 89 -12.98 -4.14 11.73
N HIS A 90 -13.11 -5.10 10.82
CA HIS A 90 -11.99 -5.82 10.20
C HIS A 90 -10.96 -4.91 9.52
N VAL A 91 -11.39 -3.82 8.87
CA VAL A 91 -10.47 -2.86 8.22
C VAL A 91 -9.57 -2.20 9.26
N ILE A 92 -10.14 -1.74 10.38
CA ILE A 92 -9.39 -1.09 11.46
C ILE A 92 -8.41 -2.09 12.09
N ALA A 93 -8.90 -3.31 12.39
CA ALA A 93 -8.09 -4.37 12.98
C ALA A 93 -6.93 -4.79 12.06
N PHE A 94 -7.17 -4.94 10.75
CA PHE A 94 -6.15 -5.25 9.75
C PHE A 94 -5.10 -4.15 9.66
N CYS A 95 -5.51 -2.88 9.52
CA CYS A 95 -4.58 -1.75 9.46
C CYS A 95 -3.72 -1.65 10.72
N LEU A 96 -4.30 -1.76 11.91
CA LEU A 96 -3.58 -1.70 13.18
C LEU A 96 -2.62 -2.89 13.36
N SER A 97 -3.00 -4.10 12.92
CA SER A 97 -2.15 -5.29 13.02
C SER A 97 -0.85 -5.18 12.23
N LEU A 98 -0.79 -4.31 11.23
CA LEU A 98 0.39 -4.06 10.38
C LEU A 98 1.11 -2.75 10.77
N LEU A 99 0.36 -1.69 11.05
CA LEU A 99 0.93 -0.39 11.41
C LEU A 99 1.66 -0.43 12.75
N VAL A 100 1.06 -1.04 13.78
CA VAL A 100 1.66 -1.10 15.13
C VAL A 100 3.02 -1.83 15.10
N PRO A 101 3.17 -3.05 14.53
CA PRO A 101 4.47 -3.71 14.44
C PRO A 101 5.50 -2.90 13.63
N LEU A 102 5.09 -2.26 12.52
CA LEU A 102 5.99 -1.42 11.73
C LEU A 102 6.52 -0.24 12.57
N MET A 103 5.65 0.47 13.26
CA MET A 103 6.04 1.62 14.08
C MET A 103 6.89 1.20 15.27
N LEU A 104 6.58 0.07 15.91
CA LEU A 104 7.41 -0.50 16.97
C LEU A 104 8.79 -0.92 16.44
N LEU A 105 8.86 -1.52 15.24
CA LEU A 105 10.13 -1.85 14.61
C LEU A 105 11.01 -0.60 14.41
N ILE A 106 10.43 0.47 13.83
CA ILE A 106 11.13 1.75 13.62
C ILE A 106 11.63 2.30 14.98
N TYR A 107 10.81 2.25 16.02
CA TYR A 107 11.19 2.69 17.35
C TYR A 107 12.35 1.89 17.90
N PHE A 108 12.26 0.55 17.95
CA PHE A 108 13.29 -0.28 18.57
C PHE A 108 14.64 -0.22 17.85
N VAL A 109 14.64 -0.04 16.53
CA VAL A 109 15.88 0.14 15.75
C VAL A 109 16.54 1.49 16.05
N ASN A 110 15.76 2.51 16.39
CA ASN A 110 16.25 3.87 16.60
C ASN A 110 16.26 4.31 18.06
N LYS A 111 15.78 3.51 19.01
CA LYS A 111 15.53 3.94 20.40
C LYS A 111 16.72 4.66 21.06
N ASP A 112 17.94 4.18 20.85
CA ASP A 112 19.15 4.77 21.44
C ASP A 112 19.51 6.14 20.82
N LYS A 113 18.90 6.48 19.66
CA LYS A 113 19.08 7.74 18.95
C LYS A 113 17.93 8.74 19.23
N ILE A 114 16.81 8.23 19.75
CA ILE A 114 15.55 8.96 19.90
C ILE A 114 15.43 9.66 21.27
N HIS A 115 16.08 9.13 22.30
CA HIS A 115 15.94 9.65 23.66
C HIS A 115 16.21 11.16 23.70
N SER A 116 15.18 11.94 24.06
CA SER A 116 15.19 13.38 24.29
C SER A 116 15.31 14.30 23.07
N ASN A 117 15.01 13.86 21.88
CA ASN A 117 15.04 14.73 20.72
C ASN A 117 13.64 15.32 20.40
N LYS A 118 13.45 16.63 20.62
CA LYS A 118 12.21 17.33 20.25
C LYS A 118 11.88 17.21 18.76
N LEU A 119 12.90 17.09 17.91
CA LEU A 119 12.72 16.85 16.47
C LEU A 119 12.14 15.46 16.19
N PHE A 120 12.35 14.49 17.09
CA PHE A 120 11.73 13.16 16.92
C PHE A 120 10.22 13.27 16.84
N ALA A 121 9.56 13.99 17.74
CA ALA A 121 8.12 14.18 17.73
C ALA A 121 7.64 14.77 16.40
N LEU A 122 8.34 15.79 15.89
CA LEU A 122 8.01 16.43 14.60
C LEU A 122 8.18 15.44 13.44
N ILE A 123 9.31 14.73 13.38
CA ILE A 123 9.58 13.75 12.32
C ILE A 123 8.57 12.63 12.38
N TRP A 124 8.32 12.08 13.58
CA TRP A 124 7.34 11.03 13.80
C TRP A 124 5.94 11.46 13.33
N PHE A 125 5.50 12.65 13.76
CA PHE A 125 4.22 13.21 13.34
C PHE A 125 4.12 13.36 11.82
N THR A 126 5.18 13.94 11.20
CA THR A 126 5.24 14.12 9.74
C THR A 126 5.15 12.78 9.01
N MET A 127 5.93 11.78 9.45
CA MET A 127 5.90 10.44 8.86
C MET A 127 4.53 9.77 9.01
N MET A 128 3.93 9.86 10.18
CA MET A 128 2.60 9.32 10.44
C MET A 128 1.56 10.01 9.53
N LEU A 129 1.59 11.33 9.42
CA LEU A 129 0.68 12.09 8.56
C LEU A 129 0.83 11.67 7.08
N LEU A 130 2.05 11.50 6.60
CA LEU A 130 2.31 11.09 5.22
C LEU A 130 1.88 9.64 4.96
N LEU A 131 2.11 8.72 5.91
CA LEU A 131 1.63 7.34 5.82
C LEU A 131 0.10 7.23 5.88
N SER A 132 -0.58 8.22 6.48
CA SER A 132 -2.04 8.20 6.61
C SER A 132 -2.77 8.10 5.27
N SER A 133 -2.20 8.68 4.23
CA SER A 133 -2.77 8.64 2.87
C SER A 133 -2.87 7.22 2.29
N PHE A 134 -2.12 6.27 2.87
CA PHE A 134 -2.06 4.87 2.45
C PHE A 134 -2.76 3.91 3.42
N MET A 135 -3.55 4.44 4.39
CA MET A 135 -4.26 3.60 5.36
C MET A 135 -5.58 3.08 4.78
N THR A 136 -5.47 2.02 4.00
CA THR A 136 -6.60 1.25 3.45
C THR A 136 -6.33 -0.24 3.64
N ALA A 137 -7.37 -1.07 3.79
CA ALA A 137 -7.18 -2.51 3.96
C ALA A 137 -6.86 -3.18 2.61
N ARG A 138 -5.65 -2.98 2.15
CA ARG A 138 -5.10 -3.54 0.90
C ARG A 138 -3.74 -4.22 1.15
N PRO A 139 -3.30 -5.11 0.26
CA PRO A 139 -2.04 -5.85 0.39
C PRO A 139 -0.78 -4.99 0.55
N HIS A 140 -0.77 -3.76 0.03
CA HIS A 140 0.38 -2.85 0.15
C HIS A 140 0.78 -2.52 1.60
N LEU A 141 -0.15 -2.60 2.57
CA LEU A 141 0.20 -2.40 3.99
C LEU A 141 1.12 -3.50 4.51
N ILE A 142 0.93 -4.74 4.05
CA ILE A 142 1.84 -5.85 4.38
C ILE A 142 3.21 -5.58 3.78
N SER A 143 3.27 -5.08 2.53
CA SER A 143 4.52 -4.68 1.90
C SER A 143 5.28 -3.61 2.69
N ASN A 144 4.58 -2.66 3.30
CA ASN A 144 5.20 -1.64 4.14
C ASN A 144 5.94 -2.27 5.34
N LEU A 145 5.34 -3.26 6.00
CA LEU A 145 5.98 -3.98 7.11
C LEU A 145 7.17 -4.83 6.63
N LEU A 146 7.00 -5.58 5.53
CA LEU A 146 8.05 -6.43 4.97
C LEU A 146 9.22 -5.61 4.43
N LEU A 147 8.97 -4.43 3.86
CA LEU A 147 10.01 -3.46 3.48
C LEU A 147 10.78 -2.98 4.71
N GLY A 148 10.08 -2.61 5.78
CA GLY A 148 10.71 -2.19 7.02
C GLY A 148 11.66 -3.27 7.58
N LEU A 149 11.22 -4.53 7.61
CA LEU A 149 12.06 -5.66 8.04
C LEU A 149 13.25 -5.87 7.10
N THR A 150 13.05 -5.76 5.79
CA THR A 150 14.11 -5.91 4.78
C THR A 150 15.20 -4.86 4.97
N ILE A 151 14.83 -3.57 5.04
CA ILE A 151 15.78 -2.47 5.23
C ILE A 151 16.50 -2.60 6.57
N TYR A 152 15.77 -2.95 7.65
CA TYR A 152 16.38 -3.17 8.95
C TYR A 152 17.42 -4.29 8.93
N PHE A 153 17.11 -5.45 8.36
CA PHE A 153 18.05 -6.59 8.35
C PHE A 153 19.30 -6.33 7.51
N LEU A 154 19.13 -5.64 6.37
CA LEU A 154 20.25 -5.24 5.54
C LEU A 154 21.16 -4.21 6.22
N LEU A 155 20.59 -3.15 6.82
CA LEU A 155 21.34 -2.13 7.55
C LEU A 155 22.03 -2.73 8.80
N ASP A 156 21.31 -3.58 9.54
CA ASP A 156 21.86 -4.23 10.73
C ASP A 156 23.09 -5.10 10.38
N TYR A 157 23.01 -5.89 9.30
CA TYR A 157 24.15 -6.69 8.85
C TYR A 157 25.26 -5.84 8.22
N TYR A 158 24.92 -4.75 7.55
CA TYR A 158 25.90 -3.81 6.99
C TYR A 158 26.76 -3.18 8.11
N ASP A 159 26.16 -2.86 9.25
CA ASP A 159 26.82 -2.25 10.40
C ASP A 159 27.42 -3.32 11.35
N ASN A 160 26.81 -4.48 11.48
CA ASN A 160 27.22 -5.59 12.36
C ASN A 160 27.31 -6.92 11.58
N PRO A 161 28.52 -7.32 11.14
CA PRO A 161 28.71 -8.53 10.31
C PRO A 161 28.42 -9.86 11.05
N ASP A 162 28.25 -9.84 12.36
CA ASP A 162 27.91 -11.03 13.16
C ASP A 162 26.39 -11.22 13.31
N SER A 163 25.60 -10.26 12.84
CA SER A 163 24.14 -10.35 12.86
C SER A 163 23.64 -11.50 11.99
N LYS A 164 22.77 -12.33 12.57
CA LYS A 164 22.12 -13.44 11.85
C LYS A 164 20.77 -13.06 11.22
N LYS A 165 20.28 -11.83 11.44
CA LYS A 165 18.96 -11.40 10.99
C LYS A 165 18.83 -11.38 9.47
N ILE A 166 19.91 -11.11 8.74
CA ILE A 166 19.93 -11.11 7.27
C ILE A 166 19.47 -12.45 6.68
N TYR A 167 19.70 -13.56 7.37
CA TYR A 167 19.30 -14.90 6.92
C TYR A 167 17.78 -15.14 6.96
N PHE A 168 16.98 -14.23 7.52
CA PHE A 168 15.52 -14.25 7.42
C PHE A 168 14.98 -13.61 6.13
N LEU A 169 15.82 -12.93 5.34
CA LEU A 169 15.36 -12.30 4.08
C LEU A 169 14.75 -13.29 3.07
N PRO A 170 15.27 -14.52 2.89
CA PRO A 170 14.59 -15.51 2.05
C PRO A 170 13.16 -15.81 2.51
N LEU A 171 12.94 -15.98 3.81
CA LEU A 171 11.59 -16.19 4.36
C LEU A 171 10.69 -14.97 4.12
N ILE A 172 11.21 -13.75 4.35
CA ILE A 172 10.48 -12.50 4.03
C ILE A 172 10.11 -12.48 2.54
N THR A 173 11.01 -12.90 1.66
CA THR A 173 10.75 -12.94 0.21
C THR A 173 9.63 -13.92 -0.15
N ILE A 174 9.62 -15.12 0.44
CA ILE A 174 8.54 -16.10 0.27
C ILE A 174 7.20 -15.51 0.73
N LEU A 175 7.17 -14.92 1.92
CA LEU A 175 5.96 -14.28 2.44
C LEU A 175 5.50 -13.16 1.50
N TRP A 176 6.41 -12.32 1.04
CA TRP A 176 6.07 -11.19 0.17
C TRP A 176 5.53 -11.63 -1.19
N ALA A 177 6.12 -12.67 -1.79
CA ALA A 177 5.66 -13.24 -3.07
C ALA A 177 4.23 -13.80 -2.99
N ASN A 178 3.77 -14.19 -1.80
CA ASN A 178 2.41 -14.71 -1.58
C ASN A 178 1.43 -13.62 -1.07
N PHE A 179 1.91 -12.64 -0.30
CA PHE A 179 1.08 -11.55 0.20
C PHE A 179 0.88 -10.42 -0.81
N HIS A 180 1.93 -10.04 -1.54
CA HIS A 180 1.89 -8.92 -2.51
C HIS A 180 3.01 -9.07 -3.54
N GLY A 181 2.80 -9.95 -4.49
CA GLY A 181 3.79 -10.34 -5.50
C GLY A 181 4.37 -9.16 -6.30
N GLY A 182 3.60 -8.09 -6.51
CA GLY A 182 4.05 -6.89 -7.22
C GLY A 182 5.27 -6.18 -6.64
N SER A 183 5.63 -6.46 -5.38
CA SER A 183 6.80 -5.87 -4.71
C SER A 183 7.78 -6.91 -4.15
N SER A 184 7.60 -8.19 -4.48
CA SER A 184 8.41 -9.31 -3.97
C SER A 184 9.86 -9.31 -4.44
N ASN A 185 10.19 -8.47 -5.42
CA ASN A 185 11.55 -8.28 -5.94
C ASN A 185 12.44 -7.42 -5.02
N LEU A 186 11.88 -6.63 -4.11
CA LEU A 186 12.64 -5.66 -3.31
C LEU A 186 13.72 -6.27 -2.42
N PRO A 187 13.53 -7.44 -1.75
CA PRO A 187 14.59 -8.03 -0.94
C PRO A 187 15.87 -8.32 -1.73
N TYR A 188 15.80 -8.92 -2.91
CA TYR A 188 17.01 -9.18 -3.70
C TYR A 188 17.55 -7.93 -4.39
N VAL A 189 16.69 -6.99 -4.82
CA VAL A 189 17.13 -5.72 -5.41
C VAL A 189 17.93 -4.90 -4.39
N PHE A 190 17.44 -4.78 -3.16
CA PHE A 190 18.22 -4.10 -2.12
C PHE A 190 19.46 -4.89 -1.70
N SER A 191 19.41 -6.22 -1.64
CA SER A 191 20.60 -7.02 -1.35
C SER A 191 21.71 -6.84 -2.38
N ILE A 192 21.35 -6.74 -3.69
CA ILE A 192 22.29 -6.41 -4.77
C ILE A 192 22.87 -5.00 -4.59
N LEU A 193 22.05 -4.02 -4.21
CA LEU A 193 22.52 -2.65 -3.91
C LEU A 193 23.57 -2.68 -2.79
N PHE A 194 23.30 -3.38 -1.69
CA PHE A 194 24.25 -3.51 -0.57
C PHE A 194 25.52 -4.24 -1.00
N PHE A 195 25.41 -5.27 -1.85
CA PHE A 195 26.55 -5.95 -2.45
C PHE A 195 27.43 -4.98 -3.25
N ILE A 196 26.86 -4.20 -4.15
CA ILE A 196 27.59 -3.23 -4.99
C ILE A 196 28.29 -2.19 -4.12
N ILE A 197 27.58 -1.61 -3.14
CA ILE A 197 28.12 -0.55 -2.28
C ILE A 197 29.20 -1.11 -1.35
N SER A 198 29.17 -2.40 -1.03
CA SER A 198 30.15 -3.05 -0.15
C SER A 198 31.59 -3.01 -0.66
N PHE A 199 31.81 -2.70 -1.95
CA PHE A 199 33.14 -2.51 -2.56
C PHE A 199 33.66 -1.08 -2.47
N MET A 200 32.81 -0.13 -2.08
CA MET A 200 33.15 1.30 -2.11
C MET A 200 33.91 1.71 -0.87
N ASP A 201 35.11 2.31 -1.08
CA ASP A 201 35.92 2.88 -0.01
C ASP A 201 36.36 4.31 -0.40
N PHE A 202 35.80 5.30 0.29
CA PHE A 202 36.15 6.72 0.11
C PHE A 202 35.68 7.55 1.31
N ASN A 203 36.37 8.69 1.50
CA ASN A 203 36.12 9.57 2.63
C ASN A 203 36.24 11.03 2.20
N TYR A 204 35.13 11.59 1.74
CA TYR A 204 35.04 13.01 1.39
C TYR A 204 34.57 13.86 2.60
N THR A 205 34.52 15.17 2.42
CA THR A 205 34.15 16.10 3.49
C THR A 205 32.79 15.80 4.11
N LYS A 206 31.80 15.46 3.28
CA LYS A 206 30.41 15.23 3.70
C LYS A 206 29.93 13.80 3.51
N ILE A 207 30.55 13.02 2.65
CA ILE A 207 30.08 11.67 2.28
C ILE A 207 31.22 10.70 2.50
N GLU A 208 30.90 9.53 3.08
CA GLU A 208 31.85 8.46 3.30
C GLU A 208 31.26 7.11 2.98
N SER A 209 32.11 6.21 2.53
CA SER A 209 31.86 4.77 2.42
C SER A 209 33.09 4.02 2.88
N LYS A 210 32.88 2.94 3.59
CA LYS A 210 33.94 2.01 3.99
C LYS A 210 33.66 0.66 3.39
N GLU A 211 34.65 0.12 2.68
CA GLU A 211 34.52 -1.21 2.10
C GLU A 211 34.20 -2.26 3.17
N LYS A 212 33.45 -3.27 2.77
CA LYS A 212 33.09 -4.37 3.68
C LYS A 212 34.01 -5.57 3.48
N THR A 213 34.05 -6.42 4.47
CA THR A 213 34.85 -7.66 4.42
C THR A 213 34.36 -8.56 3.27
N ILE A 214 35.25 -9.39 2.74
CA ILE A 214 34.92 -10.39 1.71
C ILE A 214 33.74 -11.25 2.15
N LYS A 215 33.70 -11.66 3.43
CA LYS A 215 32.59 -12.43 4.01
C LYS A 215 31.26 -11.69 3.87
N GLN A 216 31.20 -10.38 4.21
CA GLN A 216 29.97 -9.59 4.08
C GLN A 216 29.52 -9.46 2.62
N ARG A 217 30.44 -9.24 1.70
CA ARG A 217 30.17 -9.18 0.25
C ARG A 217 29.54 -10.49 -0.25
N ILE A 218 30.16 -11.62 0.09
CA ILE A 218 29.65 -12.94 -0.27
C ILE A 218 28.24 -13.16 0.28
N VAL A 219 28.00 -12.80 1.55
CA VAL A 219 26.67 -12.96 2.16
C VAL A 219 25.62 -12.09 1.46
N PHE A 220 25.89 -10.82 1.16
CA PHE A 220 24.94 -9.99 0.42
C PHE A 220 24.59 -10.60 -0.95
N LEU A 221 25.59 -11.10 -1.68
CA LEU A 221 25.39 -11.76 -2.98
C LEU A 221 24.56 -13.04 -2.84
N LEU A 222 24.95 -13.93 -1.90
CA LEU A 222 24.23 -15.19 -1.68
C LEU A 222 22.77 -14.95 -1.25
N ILE A 223 22.54 -14.00 -0.36
CA ILE A 223 21.17 -13.62 0.04
C ILE A 223 20.36 -13.12 -1.15
N ALA A 224 20.94 -12.27 -2.01
CA ALA A 224 20.27 -11.82 -3.21
C ALA A 224 19.86 -13.01 -4.11
N LEU A 225 20.80 -13.92 -4.40
CA LEU A 225 20.55 -15.11 -5.23
C LEU A 225 19.47 -16.03 -4.61
N VAL A 226 19.55 -16.28 -3.30
CA VAL A 226 18.55 -17.10 -2.61
C VAL A 226 17.19 -16.43 -2.62
N CYS A 227 17.09 -15.11 -2.37
CA CYS A 227 15.84 -14.38 -2.48
C CYS A 227 15.25 -14.43 -3.90
N MET A 228 16.06 -14.30 -4.96
CA MET A 228 15.61 -14.48 -6.35
C MET A 228 14.97 -15.85 -6.59
N LEU A 229 15.56 -16.91 -6.02
CA LEU A 229 14.98 -18.25 -6.10
C LEU A 229 13.68 -18.36 -5.28
N CYS A 230 13.66 -17.77 -4.09
CA CYS A 230 12.53 -17.82 -3.14
C CYS A 230 11.26 -17.13 -3.67
N VAL A 231 11.39 -16.12 -4.56
CA VAL A 231 10.20 -15.51 -5.20
C VAL A 231 9.34 -16.55 -5.91
N ASN A 232 9.94 -17.65 -6.39
CA ASN A 232 9.21 -18.69 -7.12
C ASN A 232 8.40 -19.64 -6.19
N ILE A 233 8.56 -19.52 -4.86
CA ILE A 233 7.82 -20.35 -3.89
C ILE A 233 6.45 -19.71 -3.64
N ASN A 234 5.57 -19.84 -4.64
CA ASN A 234 4.19 -19.37 -4.66
C ASN A 234 3.37 -20.22 -5.65
N PRO A 235 2.03 -20.12 -5.67
CA PRO A 235 1.17 -20.92 -6.56
C PRO A 235 1.41 -20.69 -8.06
N HIS A 236 2.03 -19.57 -8.45
CA HIS A 236 2.25 -19.18 -9.85
C HIS A 236 3.70 -19.42 -10.34
N GLY A 237 4.60 -19.89 -9.44
CA GLY A 237 5.99 -20.22 -9.74
C GLY A 237 6.75 -19.07 -10.39
N PHE A 238 7.47 -19.34 -11.47
CA PHE A 238 8.34 -18.38 -12.16
C PHE A 238 7.58 -17.16 -12.75
N LYS A 239 6.29 -17.27 -13.01
CA LYS A 239 5.48 -16.11 -13.45
C LYS A 239 5.49 -14.99 -12.44
N MET A 240 5.55 -15.29 -11.14
CA MET A 240 5.65 -14.30 -10.08
C MET A 240 6.97 -13.52 -10.11
N PHE A 241 8.06 -14.15 -10.49
CA PHE A 241 9.35 -13.47 -10.65
C PHE A 241 9.31 -12.38 -11.74
N ILE A 242 8.59 -12.64 -12.84
CA ILE A 242 8.49 -11.70 -13.97
C ILE A 242 7.42 -10.63 -13.73
N TYR A 243 6.39 -10.93 -12.93
CA TYR A 243 5.19 -10.12 -12.74
C TYR A 243 5.45 -8.63 -12.41
N PRO A 244 6.33 -8.26 -11.44
CA PRO A 244 6.60 -6.85 -11.13
C PRO A 244 7.10 -6.05 -12.32
N TYR A 245 7.92 -6.66 -13.19
CA TYR A 245 8.56 -6.00 -14.33
C TYR A 245 7.58 -5.77 -15.49
N ILE A 246 6.67 -6.70 -15.75
CA ILE A 246 5.61 -6.55 -16.76
C ILE A 246 4.68 -5.42 -16.38
N ASN A 247 4.20 -5.38 -15.15
CA ASN A 247 3.24 -4.38 -14.71
C ASN A 247 3.84 -2.97 -14.64
N MET A 248 5.09 -2.83 -14.19
CA MET A 248 5.79 -1.53 -14.17
C MET A 248 6.00 -0.94 -15.58
N GLY A 249 5.96 -1.76 -16.63
CA GLY A 249 6.09 -1.33 -18.03
C GLY A 249 4.78 -1.02 -18.75
N ASN A 250 3.62 -1.25 -18.12
CA ASN A 250 2.32 -1.06 -18.76
C ASN A 250 1.92 0.43 -18.80
N SER A 251 2.14 1.07 -19.95
CA SER A 251 1.90 2.51 -20.14
C SER A 251 0.42 2.89 -19.97
N LEU A 252 -0.52 2.01 -20.35
CA LEU A 252 -1.95 2.25 -20.22
C LEU A 252 -2.36 2.29 -18.73
N MET A 253 -1.88 1.37 -17.92
CA MET A 253 -2.12 1.38 -16.47
C MET A 253 -1.51 2.62 -15.80
N ILE A 254 -0.29 3.00 -16.19
CA ILE A 254 0.41 4.19 -15.67
C ILE A 254 -0.38 5.47 -15.97
N SER A 255 -0.99 5.58 -17.16
CA SER A 255 -1.71 6.79 -17.56
C SER A 255 -3.13 6.89 -16.98
N THR A 256 -3.77 5.77 -16.67
CA THR A 256 -5.19 5.72 -16.30
C THR A 256 -5.43 5.50 -14.81
N ILE A 257 -4.57 4.74 -14.12
CA ILE A 257 -4.72 4.46 -12.69
C ILE A 257 -3.99 5.53 -11.88
N SER A 258 -4.73 6.26 -11.04
CA SER A 258 -4.19 7.42 -10.29
C SER A 258 -2.97 7.09 -9.43
N GLU A 259 -2.94 5.93 -8.78
CA GLU A 259 -1.84 5.48 -7.93
C GLU A 259 -0.55 5.15 -8.70
N TRP A 260 -0.65 4.82 -10.00
CA TRP A 260 0.48 4.48 -10.87
C TRP A 260 1.07 5.69 -11.57
N ARG A 261 0.36 6.83 -11.56
CA ARG A 261 0.84 8.06 -12.20
C ARG A 261 2.18 8.52 -11.63
N ASN A 262 2.95 9.15 -12.50
CA ASN A 262 4.18 9.82 -12.10
C ASN A 262 3.87 10.98 -11.15
N THR A 263 4.75 11.19 -10.18
CA THR A 263 4.69 12.37 -9.30
C THR A 263 5.02 13.62 -10.11
N SER A 264 4.15 14.63 -10.08
CA SER A 264 4.30 15.90 -10.82
C SER A 264 4.30 17.11 -9.89
N LEU A 265 5.15 18.10 -10.19
CA LEU A 265 5.14 19.39 -9.49
C LEU A 265 3.91 20.25 -9.82
N SER A 266 3.23 19.98 -10.95
CA SER A 266 2.02 20.68 -11.33
C SER A 266 0.77 20.26 -10.53
N ASP A 267 0.84 19.15 -9.78
CA ASP A 267 -0.25 18.68 -8.95
C ASP A 267 0.00 19.04 -7.48
N ASN A 268 -0.82 19.95 -6.97
CA ASN A 268 -0.71 20.43 -5.59
C ASN A 268 -0.84 19.31 -4.55
N SER A 269 -1.52 18.21 -4.88
CA SER A 269 -1.64 17.04 -3.99
C SER A 269 -0.30 16.33 -3.76
N HIS A 270 0.68 16.54 -4.65
CA HIS A 270 2.01 15.96 -4.56
C HIS A 270 3.01 16.82 -3.76
N LEU A 271 2.63 18.06 -3.41
CA LEU A 271 3.51 19.02 -2.74
C LEU A 271 4.11 18.47 -1.43
N MET A 272 3.32 17.74 -0.66
CA MET A 272 3.77 17.16 0.62
C MET A 272 4.92 16.16 0.45
N TYR A 273 4.94 15.40 -0.65
CA TYR A 273 6.06 14.51 -0.97
C TYR A 273 7.35 15.27 -1.24
N TYR A 274 7.29 16.38 -2.00
CA TYR A 274 8.45 17.23 -2.27
C TYR A 274 8.95 17.96 -1.01
N ILE A 275 8.04 18.42 -0.16
CA ILE A 275 8.39 19.00 1.15
C ILE A 275 9.13 17.96 2.00
N PHE A 276 8.67 16.70 2.01
CA PHE A 276 9.36 15.64 2.74
C PHE A 276 10.77 15.38 2.19
N ILE A 277 10.94 15.30 0.87
CA ILE A 277 12.27 15.16 0.24
C ILE A 277 13.18 16.31 0.65
N PHE A 278 12.69 17.54 0.53
CA PHE A 278 13.45 18.73 0.93
C PHE A 278 13.84 18.69 2.41
N PHE A 279 12.94 18.28 3.28
CA PHE A 279 13.19 18.15 4.71
C PHE A 279 14.31 17.12 5.01
N ILE A 280 14.33 15.96 4.34
CA ILE A 280 15.39 14.97 4.47
C ILE A 280 16.72 15.50 3.96
N LEU A 281 16.73 16.20 2.81
CA LEU A 281 17.92 16.85 2.27
C LEU A 281 18.50 17.85 3.28
N MET A 282 17.66 18.68 3.90
CA MET A 282 18.09 19.63 4.92
C MET A 282 18.69 18.94 6.14
N ILE A 283 18.14 17.80 6.58
CA ILE A 283 18.72 16.99 7.66
C ILE A 283 20.13 16.51 7.27
N PHE A 284 20.33 16.00 6.06
CA PHE A 284 21.63 15.56 5.58
C PHE A 284 22.64 16.71 5.50
N ILE A 285 22.24 17.87 4.98
CA ILE A 285 23.10 19.05 4.83
C ILE A 285 23.51 19.61 6.21
N LEU A 286 22.54 19.72 7.13
CA LEU A 286 22.76 20.33 8.45
C LEU A 286 23.40 19.36 9.46
N SER A 287 23.40 18.07 9.16
CA SER A 287 24.03 17.08 10.05
C SER A 287 25.52 17.34 10.26
N LYS A 288 25.95 17.21 11.51
CA LYS A 288 27.38 17.19 11.85
C LYS A 288 28.07 15.87 11.49
N LYS A 289 27.32 14.80 11.23
CA LYS A 289 27.83 13.51 10.80
C LYS A 289 28.02 13.49 9.30
N LYS A 290 29.01 12.76 8.82
CA LYS A 290 29.14 12.43 7.42
C LYS A 290 27.99 11.52 6.97
N ILE A 291 27.54 11.71 5.75
CA ILE A 291 26.48 10.92 5.15
C ILE A 291 27.12 9.59 4.71
N ARG A 292 26.62 8.48 5.23
CA ARG A 292 27.01 7.15 4.75
C ARG A 292 26.49 6.98 3.32
N PHE A 293 27.35 6.53 2.42
CA PHE A 293 26.98 6.37 1.00
C PHE A 293 25.79 5.43 0.80
N ILE A 294 25.67 4.38 1.61
CA ILE A 294 24.49 3.49 1.58
C ILE A 294 23.20 4.24 1.89
N ASP A 295 23.19 5.15 2.87
CA ASP A 295 22.00 5.93 3.24
C ASP A 295 21.62 6.92 2.12
N LEU A 296 22.62 7.53 1.49
CA LEU A 296 22.39 8.38 0.32
C LEU A 296 21.80 7.62 -0.85
N MET A 297 22.31 6.41 -1.14
CA MET A 297 21.80 5.59 -2.23
C MET A 297 20.38 5.08 -1.96
N LEU A 298 20.07 4.67 -0.72
CA LEU A 298 18.70 4.31 -0.32
C LEU A 298 17.75 5.49 -0.47
N PHE A 299 18.18 6.70 -0.12
CA PHE A 299 17.41 7.93 -0.32
C PHE A 299 17.15 8.20 -1.80
N LEU A 300 18.19 8.18 -2.64
CA LEU A 300 18.06 8.44 -4.08
C LEU A 300 17.19 7.42 -4.81
N ILE A 301 17.35 6.14 -4.48
CA ILE A 301 16.52 5.07 -5.07
C ILE A 301 15.06 5.21 -4.62
N SER A 302 14.82 5.50 -3.34
CA SER A 302 13.44 5.67 -2.85
C SER A 302 12.75 6.88 -3.48
N ILE A 303 13.47 8.00 -3.69
CA ILE A 303 12.96 9.16 -4.43
C ILE A 303 12.67 8.77 -5.88
N TYR A 304 13.59 8.10 -6.56
CA TYR A 304 13.38 7.66 -7.95
C TYR A 304 12.10 6.84 -8.10
N LEU A 305 11.89 5.86 -7.21
CA LEU A 305 10.67 5.05 -7.19
C LEU A 305 9.43 5.91 -6.93
N GLY A 306 9.47 6.82 -5.95
CA GLY A 306 8.37 7.70 -5.63
C GLY A 306 8.05 8.73 -6.72
N LEU A 307 9.03 9.18 -7.49
CA LEU A 307 8.80 10.03 -8.67
C LEU A 307 8.17 9.26 -9.83
N LYS A 308 8.50 7.97 -9.96
CA LYS A 308 7.92 7.07 -10.97
C LYS A 308 6.48 6.69 -10.67
N SER A 309 6.09 6.60 -9.39
CA SER A 309 4.71 6.27 -9.02
C SER A 309 4.39 6.74 -7.61
N ILE A 310 3.24 7.35 -7.44
CA ILE A 310 2.68 7.78 -6.14
C ILE A 310 2.62 6.61 -5.16
N ARG A 311 2.35 5.41 -5.64
CA ARG A 311 2.29 4.17 -4.85
C ARG A 311 3.54 3.91 -4.01
N PHE A 312 4.72 4.38 -4.46
CA PHE A 312 5.99 4.18 -3.77
C PHE A 312 6.35 5.27 -2.75
N TRP A 313 5.50 6.29 -2.54
CA TRP A 313 5.78 7.30 -1.52
C TRP A 313 5.90 6.69 -0.12
N SER A 314 5.04 5.73 0.22
CA SER A 314 5.12 5.04 1.51
C SER A 314 6.47 4.37 1.71
N TYR A 315 7.09 3.84 0.65
CA TYR A 315 8.41 3.22 0.70
C TYR A 315 9.50 4.24 1.02
N THR A 316 9.44 5.45 0.43
CA THR A 316 10.37 6.53 0.77
C THR A 316 10.25 6.90 2.25
N TYR A 317 9.03 7.04 2.77
CA TYR A 317 8.80 7.36 4.17
C TYR A 317 9.35 6.29 5.12
N ILE A 318 9.12 5.01 4.81
CA ILE A 318 9.58 3.88 5.60
C ILE A 318 11.10 3.78 5.57
N ILE A 319 11.73 3.79 4.40
CA ILE A 319 13.19 3.71 4.27
C ILE A 319 13.86 4.85 5.05
N MET A 320 13.37 6.08 4.91
CA MET A 320 13.92 7.22 5.61
C MET A 320 13.71 7.15 7.12
N SER A 321 12.66 6.46 7.60
CA SER A 321 12.43 6.27 9.05
C SER A 321 13.51 5.46 9.75
N PHE A 322 14.22 4.60 9.03
CA PHE A 322 15.36 3.85 9.59
C PHE A 322 16.67 4.64 9.57
N ILE A 323 16.76 5.68 8.75
CA ILE A 323 18.01 6.39 8.45
C ILE A 323 18.10 7.74 9.18
N VAL A 324 17.03 8.53 9.11
CA VAL A 324 17.03 9.93 9.48
C VAL A 324 17.46 10.20 10.93
N PHE A 325 17.06 9.35 11.85
CA PHE A 325 17.37 9.51 13.27
C PHE A 325 18.87 9.39 13.59
N TYR A 326 19.64 8.71 12.75
CA TYR A 326 21.08 8.67 12.87
C TYR A 326 21.72 10.07 12.71
N TYR A 327 21.14 10.92 11.86
CA TYR A 327 21.72 12.22 11.50
C TYR A 327 21.28 13.37 12.40
N ILE A 328 20.21 13.22 13.18
CA ILE A 328 19.68 14.30 14.02
C ILE A 328 20.46 14.46 15.33
N GLY A 329 21.07 13.40 15.83
CA GLY A 329 21.80 13.41 17.10
C GLY A 329 20.88 13.37 18.33
N ALA A 330 21.39 12.83 19.43
CA ALA A 330 20.66 12.75 20.70
C ALA A 330 20.81 14.05 21.52
N ARG A 331 19.73 14.52 22.13
CA ARG A 331 19.73 15.53 23.19
C ARG A 331 19.47 14.86 24.54
N LYS A 332 19.86 15.53 25.63
CA LYS A 332 19.57 15.06 26.99
C LYS A 332 18.07 15.10 27.29
N ASP A 333 17.58 14.15 28.03
CA ASP A 333 16.19 14.03 28.47
C ASP A 333 15.75 15.23 29.32
N ASP A 334 14.56 15.75 29.03
CA ASP A 334 13.95 16.78 29.86
C ASP A 334 12.45 16.43 30.14
N LYS A 335 11.97 16.89 31.29
CA LYS A 335 10.58 16.67 31.72
C LYS A 335 9.55 17.30 30.75
N PHE A 336 9.94 18.32 30.04
CA PHE A 336 9.07 19.00 29.08
C PHE A 336 8.80 18.08 27.86
N THR A 337 9.82 17.36 27.41
CA THR A 337 9.66 16.37 26.32
C THR A 337 8.75 15.22 26.74
N GLU A 338 8.87 14.69 28.00
CA GLU A 338 7.94 13.70 28.52
C GLU A 338 6.48 14.19 28.48
N PHE A 339 6.26 15.41 28.93
CA PHE A 339 4.91 16.03 28.96
C PHE A 339 4.33 16.14 27.56
N ILE A 340 5.14 16.54 26.57
CA ILE A 340 4.72 16.62 25.14
C ILE A 340 4.25 15.23 24.66
N PHE A 341 5.04 14.17 24.87
CA PHE A 341 4.69 12.84 24.39
C PHE A 341 3.44 12.27 25.06
N ILE A 342 3.29 12.47 26.36
CA ILE A 342 2.06 12.06 27.06
C ILE A 342 0.86 12.86 26.56
N GLY A 343 1.02 14.17 26.37
CA GLY A 343 -0.03 15.04 25.84
C GLY A 343 -0.48 14.65 24.43
N LEU A 344 0.49 14.42 23.52
CA LEU A 344 0.21 13.95 22.16
C LEU A 344 -0.42 12.56 22.14
N ALA A 345 0.07 11.63 22.97
CA ALA A 345 -0.53 10.29 23.09
C ALA A 345 -1.98 10.36 23.54
N SER A 346 -2.25 11.17 24.57
CA SER A 346 -3.59 11.38 25.07
C SER A 346 -4.51 12.00 24.01
N LEU A 347 -4.00 12.99 23.27
CA LEU A 347 -4.73 13.61 22.15
C LEU A 347 -5.08 12.60 21.06
N TYR A 348 -4.13 11.78 20.61
CA TYR A 348 -4.38 10.75 19.61
C TYR A 348 -5.43 9.73 20.06
N LEU A 349 -5.34 9.31 21.33
CA LEU A 349 -6.29 8.35 21.90
C LEU A 349 -7.69 8.97 22.01
N LEU A 350 -7.80 10.21 22.47
CA LEU A 350 -9.07 10.93 22.54
C LEU A 350 -9.67 11.12 21.14
N LEU A 351 -8.88 11.55 20.17
CA LEU A 351 -9.31 11.68 18.78
C LEU A 351 -9.85 10.36 18.23
N PHE A 352 -9.17 9.24 18.50
CA PHE A 352 -9.66 7.92 18.09
C PHE A 352 -10.98 7.56 18.74
N ILE A 353 -11.10 7.75 20.07
CA ILE A 353 -12.32 7.42 20.83
C ILE A 353 -13.51 8.25 20.31
N PHE A 354 -13.35 9.58 20.20
CA PHE A 354 -14.42 10.46 19.74
C PHE A 354 -14.78 10.27 18.27
N ALA A 355 -13.82 9.88 17.43
CA ALA A 355 -14.06 9.66 16.01
C ALA A 355 -14.41 8.21 15.67
N PHE A 356 -14.47 7.28 16.62
CA PHE A 356 -14.55 5.84 16.37
C PHE A 356 -15.72 5.45 15.47
N ASP A 357 -16.94 5.91 15.76
CA ASP A 357 -18.12 5.61 14.94
C ASP A 357 -18.00 6.19 13.53
N ARG A 358 -17.42 7.40 13.41
CA ARG A 358 -17.12 8.00 12.10
C ARG A 358 -16.09 7.19 11.33
N ILE A 359 -15.04 6.68 11.99
CA ILE A 359 -14.03 5.83 11.37
C ILE A 359 -14.69 4.56 10.84
N VAL A 360 -15.47 3.87 11.69
CA VAL A 360 -16.20 2.65 11.30
C VAL A 360 -17.13 2.91 10.13
N THR A 361 -17.86 4.01 10.12
CA THR A 361 -18.74 4.41 9.02
C THR A 361 -17.93 4.66 7.74
N ASN A 362 -16.82 5.42 7.83
CA ASN A 362 -16.00 5.78 6.68
C ASN A 362 -15.35 4.57 6.02
N VAL A 363 -14.80 3.62 6.80
CA VAL A 363 -14.12 2.44 6.24
C VAL A 363 -15.08 1.43 5.60
N ASN A 364 -16.37 1.46 5.99
CA ASN A 364 -17.40 0.61 5.43
C ASN A 364 -18.29 1.34 4.41
N LYS A 365 -17.98 2.61 4.11
CA LYS A 365 -18.76 3.41 3.16
C LYS A 365 -18.69 2.81 1.78
N LYS A 366 -19.85 2.57 1.17
CA LYS A 366 -20.02 2.14 -0.20
C LYS A 366 -20.33 3.33 -1.10
N ARG A 367 -19.93 3.24 -2.37
CA ARG A 367 -20.22 4.24 -3.39
C ARG A 367 -21.65 4.08 -3.91
N ILE A 368 -22.06 2.82 -4.11
CA ILE A 368 -23.36 2.44 -4.61
C ILE A 368 -24.27 2.13 -3.43
N ASN A 369 -25.42 2.77 -3.34
CA ASN A 369 -26.36 2.53 -2.25
C ASN A 369 -27.07 1.17 -2.39
N ALA A 370 -27.69 0.72 -1.29
CA ALA A 370 -28.37 -0.56 -1.25
C ALA A 370 -29.59 -0.63 -2.18
N GLU A 371 -30.30 0.50 -2.40
CA GLU A 371 -31.46 0.58 -3.29
C GLU A 371 -31.03 0.33 -4.75
N THR A 372 -29.93 0.96 -5.20
CA THR A 372 -29.36 0.76 -6.53
C THR A 372 -28.89 -0.69 -6.73
N ILE A 373 -28.19 -1.26 -5.73
CA ILE A 373 -27.76 -2.67 -5.77
C ILE A 373 -28.96 -3.62 -5.85
N ASN A 374 -30.01 -3.38 -5.04
CA ASN A 374 -31.22 -4.20 -5.07
C ASN A 374 -31.93 -4.14 -6.43
N LYS A 375 -31.95 -2.95 -7.06
CA LYS A 375 -32.51 -2.79 -8.40
C LYS A 375 -31.75 -3.59 -9.45
N ILE A 376 -30.41 -3.61 -9.38
CA ILE A 376 -29.59 -4.43 -10.29
C ILE A 376 -29.88 -5.93 -10.07
N LYS A 377 -30.02 -6.36 -8.81
CA LYS A 377 -30.34 -7.77 -8.48
C LYS A 377 -31.74 -8.17 -8.95
N GLU A 378 -32.70 -7.25 -8.94
CA GLU A 378 -34.06 -7.46 -9.48
C GLU A 378 -34.02 -7.63 -11.01
N ILE A 379 -33.27 -6.77 -11.71
CA ILE A 379 -33.14 -6.76 -13.17
C ILE A 379 -32.36 -7.97 -13.68
N LYS A 380 -31.36 -8.44 -12.93
CA LYS A 380 -30.46 -9.57 -13.29
C LYS A 380 -29.83 -9.41 -14.68
N PRO A 381 -29.03 -8.35 -14.91
CA PRO A 381 -28.42 -8.10 -16.21
C PRO A 381 -27.46 -9.23 -16.60
N ASP A 382 -27.49 -9.65 -17.88
CA ASP A 382 -26.54 -10.63 -18.41
C ASP A 382 -25.20 -9.98 -18.77
N ARG A 383 -25.24 -8.75 -19.30
CA ARG A 383 -24.08 -7.98 -19.81
C ARG A 383 -24.11 -6.54 -19.31
N LEU A 384 -23.88 -6.40 -17.99
CA LEU A 384 -23.84 -5.08 -17.35
C LEU A 384 -22.55 -4.34 -17.73
N PHE A 385 -22.67 -3.13 -18.28
CA PHE A 385 -21.56 -2.16 -18.26
C PHE A 385 -21.51 -1.51 -16.90
N ASN A 386 -20.33 -1.48 -16.30
CA ASN A 386 -20.07 -0.79 -15.02
C ASN A 386 -18.75 -0.03 -15.07
N LEU A 387 -18.61 0.97 -14.20
CA LEU A 387 -17.36 1.72 -14.06
C LEU A 387 -16.31 0.88 -13.31
N TYR A 388 -15.02 1.11 -13.63
CA TYR A 388 -13.87 0.42 -13.04
C TYR A 388 -13.89 0.46 -11.50
N GLY A 389 -14.11 1.65 -10.91
CA GLY A 389 -14.13 1.83 -9.46
C GLY A 389 -15.36 1.25 -8.74
N ASP A 390 -16.36 0.75 -9.48
CA ASP A 390 -17.59 0.20 -8.90
C ASP A 390 -17.57 -1.32 -8.86
N GLY A 391 -16.67 -1.92 -9.65
CA GLY A 391 -16.59 -3.38 -9.83
C GLY A 391 -16.44 -4.14 -8.53
N GLY A 392 -15.61 -3.67 -7.61
CA GLY A 392 -15.41 -4.33 -6.31
C GLY A 392 -16.67 -4.43 -5.47
N GLU A 393 -17.47 -3.36 -5.41
CA GLU A 393 -18.75 -3.37 -4.66
C GLU A 393 -19.81 -4.25 -5.32
N LEU A 394 -19.84 -4.31 -6.67
CA LEU A 394 -20.73 -5.20 -7.42
C LEU A 394 -20.36 -6.66 -7.14
N ILE A 395 -19.07 -7.02 -7.20
CA ILE A 395 -18.55 -8.36 -6.88
C ILE A 395 -18.96 -8.76 -5.45
N TYR A 396 -18.78 -7.86 -4.47
CA TYR A 396 -19.18 -8.10 -3.08
C TYR A 396 -20.68 -8.39 -2.92
N ASN A 397 -21.50 -7.88 -3.85
CA ASN A 397 -22.94 -8.12 -3.91
C ASN A 397 -23.34 -9.27 -4.83
N ASN A 398 -22.41 -10.11 -5.28
CA ASN A 398 -22.61 -11.24 -6.20
C ASN A 398 -23.18 -10.81 -7.58
N ILE A 399 -22.78 -9.65 -8.07
CA ILE A 399 -23.14 -9.14 -9.40
C ILE A 399 -21.92 -9.31 -10.30
N LYS A 400 -22.11 -9.95 -11.46
CA LYS A 400 -21.06 -10.12 -12.48
C LYS A 400 -20.73 -8.78 -13.11
N VAL A 401 -19.43 -8.48 -13.25
CA VAL A 401 -18.93 -7.19 -13.74
C VAL A 401 -18.35 -7.29 -15.16
N PHE A 402 -18.31 -6.18 -15.88
CA PHE A 402 -17.52 -6.02 -17.09
C PHE A 402 -16.05 -5.76 -16.76
N ILE A 403 -15.82 -4.98 -15.71
CA ILE A 403 -14.49 -4.57 -15.25
C ILE A 403 -14.49 -4.30 -13.74
N ASP A 404 -13.33 -4.43 -13.11
CA ASP A 404 -13.08 -4.07 -11.70
C ASP A 404 -11.60 -3.70 -11.49
N GLY A 405 -11.19 -3.50 -10.23
CA GLY A 405 -9.84 -3.05 -9.85
C GLY A 405 -8.69 -3.99 -10.23
N ARG A 406 -8.94 -5.18 -10.75
CA ARG A 406 -7.92 -6.14 -11.21
C ARG A 406 -7.40 -5.79 -12.61
N ALA A 407 -6.78 -4.61 -12.75
CA ALA A 407 -6.31 -4.08 -14.03
C ALA A 407 -5.35 -5.03 -14.78
N ASP A 408 -4.57 -5.80 -14.05
CA ASP A 408 -3.65 -6.83 -14.57
C ASP A 408 -4.41 -7.94 -15.32
N LEU A 409 -5.57 -8.38 -14.82
CA LEU A 409 -6.43 -9.34 -15.51
C LEU A 409 -6.97 -8.76 -16.82
N TYR A 410 -7.49 -7.53 -16.77
CA TYR A 410 -8.19 -6.94 -17.90
C TYR A 410 -7.25 -6.35 -18.97
N SER A 411 -5.97 -6.10 -18.65
CA SER A 411 -5.01 -5.47 -19.56
C SER A 411 -4.87 -6.21 -20.89
N ASP A 412 -4.96 -7.54 -20.88
CA ASP A 412 -4.83 -8.40 -22.05
C ASP A 412 -6.13 -8.60 -22.82
N TYR A 413 -7.29 -8.11 -22.31
CA TYR A 413 -8.59 -8.42 -22.87
C TYR A 413 -9.38 -7.17 -23.25
N ASN A 414 -9.88 -6.42 -22.26
CA ASN A 414 -10.86 -5.36 -22.49
C ASN A 414 -10.57 -4.04 -21.75
N TYR A 415 -9.43 -3.90 -21.10
CA TYR A 415 -9.12 -2.67 -20.35
C TYR A 415 -9.06 -1.43 -21.24
N LYS A 416 -8.41 -1.52 -22.40
CA LYS A 416 -8.37 -0.43 -23.39
C LYS A 416 -9.75 -0.11 -23.92
N ASP A 417 -10.51 -1.13 -24.32
CA ASP A 417 -11.87 -0.95 -24.83
C ASP A 417 -12.78 -0.28 -23.80
N TYR A 418 -12.64 -0.66 -22.51
CA TYR A 418 -13.34 -0.01 -21.41
C TYR A 418 -13.02 1.49 -21.33
N ILE A 419 -11.73 1.85 -21.38
CA ILE A 419 -11.34 3.27 -21.36
C ILE A 419 -11.97 4.01 -22.54
N ASP A 420 -11.84 3.48 -23.76
CA ASP A 420 -12.36 4.11 -24.98
C ASP A 420 -13.91 4.28 -24.91
N ILE A 421 -14.64 3.32 -24.35
CA ILE A 421 -16.09 3.44 -24.12
C ILE A 421 -16.38 4.51 -23.06
N SER A 422 -15.69 4.48 -21.92
CA SER A 422 -15.99 5.34 -20.76
C SER A 422 -15.79 6.83 -21.03
N ILE A 423 -14.83 7.18 -21.91
CA ILE A 423 -14.55 8.55 -22.35
C ILE A 423 -15.14 8.90 -23.71
N CYS A 424 -15.95 8.02 -24.30
CA CYS A 424 -16.55 8.19 -25.63
C CYS A 424 -15.49 8.50 -26.71
N HIS A 425 -14.36 7.77 -26.73
CA HIS A 425 -13.32 7.92 -27.74
C HIS A 425 -13.82 7.48 -29.13
N SER A 426 -13.18 7.90 -30.20
CA SER A 426 -13.67 7.85 -31.61
C SER A 426 -14.31 6.54 -32.10
N GLU A 427 -14.03 5.39 -31.53
CA GLU A 427 -14.59 4.08 -31.92
C GLU A 427 -15.55 3.47 -30.88
N TYR A 428 -15.98 4.23 -29.86
CA TYR A 428 -16.75 3.69 -28.74
C TYR A 428 -18.08 3.04 -29.15
N GLU A 429 -18.77 3.52 -30.18
CA GLU A 429 -20.02 2.93 -30.67
C GLU A 429 -19.81 1.53 -31.23
N LYS A 430 -18.71 1.33 -31.97
CA LYS A 430 -18.30 0.02 -32.46
C LYS A 430 -17.99 -0.94 -31.33
N LEU A 431 -17.35 -0.45 -30.28
CA LEU A 431 -17.04 -1.23 -29.08
C LEU A 431 -18.31 -1.59 -28.30
N ILE A 432 -19.25 -0.63 -28.13
CA ILE A 432 -20.57 -0.92 -27.55
C ILE A 432 -21.28 -2.03 -28.32
N SER A 433 -21.28 -1.95 -29.66
CA SER A 433 -21.86 -2.97 -30.51
C SER A 433 -21.16 -4.33 -30.42
N LYS A 434 -19.85 -4.34 -30.22
CA LYS A 434 -19.03 -5.56 -29.96
C LYS A 434 -19.46 -6.28 -28.70
N TYR A 435 -19.60 -5.56 -27.59
CA TYR A 435 -19.90 -6.14 -26.28
C TYR A 435 -21.39 -6.43 -26.07
N LYS A 436 -22.28 -5.72 -26.77
CA LYS A 436 -23.74 -5.88 -26.70
C LYS A 436 -24.25 -5.82 -25.25
N PHE A 437 -23.89 -4.76 -24.54
CA PHE A 437 -24.40 -4.54 -23.20
C PHE A 437 -25.93 -4.43 -23.21
N ASP A 438 -26.59 -5.10 -22.27
CA ASP A 438 -28.03 -5.01 -22.07
C ASP A 438 -28.42 -3.90 -21.09
N TYR A 439 -27.53 -3.66 -20.10
CA TYR A 439 -27.70 -2.59 -19.11
C TYR A 439 -26.40 -1.83 -18.84
N TYR A 440 -26.54 -0.58 -18.41
CA TYR A 440 -25.44 0.31 -18.07
C TYR A 440 -25.67 0.89 -16.70
N LEU A 441 -24.73 0.66 -15.78
CA LEU A 441 -24.65 1.33 -14.49
C LEU A 441 -23.63 2.44 -14.59
N VAL A 442 -24.07 3.69 -14.59
CA VAL A 442 -23.24 4.88 -14.79
C VAL A 442 -23.58 5.98 -13.80
N ASN A 443 -22.63 6.87 -13.58
CA ASN A 443 -22.81 8.05 -12.75
C ASN A 443 -22.88 9.29 -13.66
N ASP A 444 -23.60 10.33 -13.25
CA ASP A 444 -23.83 11.55 -14.03
C ASP A 444 -22.55 12.38 -14.28
N SER A 445 -21.47 12.11 -13.57
CA SER A 445 -20.15 12.72 -13.78
C SER A 445 -19.37 12.13 -14.98
N GLN A 446 -19.84 11.05 -15.60
CA GLN A 446 -19.12 10.32 -16.64
C GLN A 446 -19.53 10.75 -18.05
N GLN A 447 -18.58 10.74 -19.01
CA GLN A 447 -18.87 11.10 -20.41
C GLN A 447 -19.86 10.13 -21.06
N ILE A 448 -19.73 8.84 -20.80
CA ILE A 448 -20.67 7.82 -21.30
C ILE A 448 -22.11 8.09 -20.85
N PHE A 449 -22.34 8.68 -19.66
CA PHE A 449 -23.68 9.07 -19.22
C PHE A 449 -24.33 10.07 -20.18
N ILE A 450 -23.57 11.06 -20.66
CA ILE A 450 -24.08 12.08 -21.60
C ILE A 450 -24.52 11.42 -22.92
N TYR A 451 -23.73 10.46 -23.43
CA TYR A 451 -24.06 9.68 -24.59
C TYR A 451 -25.37 8.90 -24.42
N LEU A 452 -25.47 8.13 -23.32
CA LEU A 452 -26.65 7.32 -23.04
C LEU A 452 -27.91 8.18 -22.89
N LYS A 453 -27.81 9.35 -22.26
CA LYS A 453 -28.92 10.27 -22.04
C LYS A 453 -29.46 10.87 -23.35
N ASN A 454 -28.60 11.10 -24.35
CA ASN A 454 -28.94 11.76 -25.60
C ASN A 454 -29.27 10.79 -26.73
N ASN A 455 -29.24 9.48 -26.50
CA ASN A 455 -29.48 8.46 -27.52
C ASN A 455 -30.78 7.69 -27.22
N GLU A 456 -31.71 7.70 -28.14
CA GLU A 456 -33.07 7.15 -28.01
C GLU A 456 -33.11 5.63 -27.77
N HIS A 457 -32.05 4.91 -28.14
CA HIS A 457 -31.94 3.48 -27.89
C HIS A 457 -31.65 3.13 -26.40
N TYR A 458 -31.38 4.11 -25.55
CA TYR A 458 -31.07 3.88 -24.13
C TYR A 458 -32.12 4.53 -23.25
N LYS A 459 -32.91 3.71 -22.55
CA LYS A 459 -33.93 4.21 -21.64
C LYS A 459 -33.46 4.18 -20.19
N PRO A 460 -33.54 5.32 -19.48
CA PRO A 460 -33.28 5.32 -18.03
C PRO A 460 -34.44 4.58 -17.33
N ILE A 461 -34.10 3.45 -16.70
CA ILE A 461 -35.10 2.63 -15.99
C ILE A 461 -35.02 2.86 -14.48
N TYR A 462 -33.93 3.46 -13.99
CA TYR A 462 -33.74 3.76 -12.57
C TYR A 462 -32.79 4.94 -12.39
N LYS A 463 -33.09 5.78 -11.38
CA LYS A 463 -32.22 6.86 -10.89
C LYS A 463 -32.07 6.71 -9.38
N GLY A 464 -30.86 6.40 -8.92
CA GLY A 464 -30.51 6.30 -7.52
C GLY A 464 -30.32 7.67 -6.84
N LYS A 465 -30.50 7.72 -5.52
CA LYS A 465 -30.20 8.91 -4.69
C LYS A 465 -28.68 9.16 -4.57
N ASP A 466 -27.87 8.19 -4.94
CA ASP A 466 -26.41 8.18 -4.93
C ASP A 466 -25.81 8.77 -6.23
N GLY A 467 -26.63 9.25 -7.14
CA GLY A 467 -26.21 9.79 -8.45
C GLY A 467 -25.96 8.72 -9.52
N TYR A 468 -26.26 7.45 -9.22
CA TYR A 468 -26.20 6.38 -10.21
C TYR A 468 -27.48 6.26 -10.99
N TYR A 469 -27.33 5.90 -12.27
CA TYR A 469 -28.42 5.63 -13.19
C TYR A 469 -28.27 4.25 -13.78
N ILE A 470 -29.38 3.55 -14.01
CA ILE A 470 -29.41 2.32 -14.79
C ILE A 470 -30.13 2.60 -16.10
N TYR A 471 -29.42 2.45 -17.19
CA TYR A 471 -29.97 2.50 -18.54
C TYR A 471 -30.14 1.10 -19.09
N LYS A 472 -31.23 0.88 -19.83
CA LYS A 472 -31.50 -0.34 -20.60
C LYS A 472 -31.32 -0.03 -22.07
N TYR A 473 -30.62 -0.88 -22.80
CA TYR A 473 -30.56 -0.82 -24.25
C TYR A 473 -31.86 -1.42 -24.84
N GLU A 474 -32.55 -0.67 -25.71
CA GLU A 474 -33.71 -1.13 -26.46
C GLU A 474 -33.39 -1.02 -27.96
N LYS A 475 -33.63 -2.11 -28.70
CA LYS A 475 -33.38 -2.18 -30.16
C LYS A 475 -34.30 -1.27 -30.93
#